data_7094bd388c26ddf937918dd327b857c2
#
_entry.id   7094bd388c26ddf937918dd327b857c2
#
_cell.length_a   1.000
_cell.length_b   1.000
_cell.length_c   1.000
_cell.angle_alpha   90.00
_cell.angle_beta   90.00
_cell.angle_gamma   90.00
#
_symmetry.space_group_name_H-M   'P 1'
#
loop_
_entity.id
_entity.type
_entity.pdbx_description
1 polymer ?
#
loop_
_entity_poly.entity_id
_entity_poly.type
_entity_poly.pdbx_seq_one_letter_code
_entity_poly.pdbx_strand_id
1 'polypeptide(L)'
;MFRSLRVFNYRLWFAGALVSNTGAWMQRTAQDWIVLTELTDKDATALGITMALQFGPLLLLMPVAGLMADRFDRRRLLMWTQGVMCALAFGLGILVISGHVQLWHVYVFALLLGICTAIDTPARQAFVSELVTEKDISNAVALNSTSFQSARLIGPAVAGVLIAWIGSGPVFIVNGFSFVGVILSLALIRRAQLVPSPRLAKAKGQIRDGLHYVRGRKDILVVLVMVFLVGTFGFNFPIFISTMSTVEFGKGSAEFGLLSSVMAAGAVAGSLLAARRERVRFVIVVVASGAFGLACIIAALSPTYLFFAVVLVLIGVCSLTMMNTANAYVQTTTEPQMRGRVMALYMAIFAGGTPLGAPIVGFVANVWGPRWSLGIGAASGILAAVIAVVWLARARRDVSTATSSIELPRDTVELATQEIAIVGATATRTS
;
A
#
# COMPACT_ATOMS: atom_id res chain seq x y z
N MET A 1 20.79 0.71 -15.68
CA MET A 1 19.58 1.21 -15.03
C MET A 1 18.37 1.18 -15.97
N PHE A 2 18.43 1.67 -17.19
CA PHE A 2 17.30 1.75 -18.13
C PHE A 2 17.31 0.70 -19.25
N ARG A 3 17.81 -0.52 -18.95
CA ARG A 3 18.05 -1.56 -19.95
C ARG A 3 16.76 -2.02 -20.64
N SER A 4 15.68 -2.19 -19.91
CA SER A 4 14.38 -2.60 -20.45
C SER A 4 13.77 -1.59 -21.43
N LEU A 5 14.11 -0.29 -21.34
CA LEU A 5 13.63 0.72 -22.30
C LEU A 5 14.23 0.58 -23.70
N ARG A 6 15.26 -0.26 -23.88
CA ARG A 6 15.78 -0.60 -25.23
C ARG A 6 14.80 -1.49 -26.00
N VAL A 7 13.95 -2.24 -25.29
CA VAL A 7 12.92 -3.07 -25.89
C VAL A 7 11.76 -2.19 -26.35
N PHE A 8 11.45 -2.21 -27.65
CA PHE A 8 10.42 -1.35 -28.25
C PHE A 8 9.07 -1.47 -27.56
N ASN A 9 8.58 -2.71 -27.35
CA ASN A 9 7.29 -2.97 -26.72
C ASN A 9 7.24 -2.46 -25.27
N TYR A 10 8.34 -2.64 -24.51
CA TYR A 10 8.40 -2.17 -23.14
C TYR A 10 8.47 -0.65 -23.06
N ARG A 11 9.23 0.01 -23.92
CA ARG A 11 9.32 1.48 -23.99
C ARG A 11 7.95 2.10 -24.27
N LEU A 12 7.21 1.53 -25.21
CA LEU A 12 5.87 2.00 -25.57
C LEU A 12 4.88 1.83 -24.42
N TRP A 13 4.90 0.65 -23.78
CA TRP A 13 4.13 0.37 -22.58
C TRP A 13 4.46 1.33 -21.44
N PHE A 14 5.75 1.51 -21.15
CA PHE A 14 6.21 2.36 -20.04
C PHE A 14 5.76 3.81 -20.20
N ALA A 15 5.89 4.37 -21.41
CA ALA A 15 5.43 5.74 -21.71
C ALA A 15 3.91 5.88 -21.50
N GLY A 16 3.12 4.97 -22.06
CA GLY A 16 1.67 4.96 -21.85
C GLY A 16 1.29 4.77 -20.37
N ALA A 17 1.93 3.83 -19.68
CA ALA A 17 1.67 3.56 -18.27
C ALA A 17 2.04 4.74 -17.37
N LEU A 18 3.11 5.48 -17.64
CA LEU A 18 3.50 6.65 -16.86
C LEU A 18 2.43 7.76 -16.95
N VAL A 19 1.97 8.05 -18.16
CA VAL A 19 0.92 9.05 -18.41
C VAL A 19 -0.39 8.63 -17.74
N SER A 20 -0.81 7.38 -17.93
CA SER A 20 -2.06 6.87 -17.35
C SER A 20 -2.01 6.78 -15.81
N ASN A 21 -0.89 6.35 -15.23
CA ASN A 21 -0.74 6.33 -13.78
C ASN A 21 -0.85 7.74 -13.21
N THR A 22 -0.23 8.74 -13.85
CA THR A 22 -0.33 10.15 -13.44
C THR A 22 -1.77 10.65 -13.55
N GLY A 23 -2.44 10.39 -14.67
CA GLY A 23 -3.85 10.72 -14.85
C GLY A 23 -4.77 10.05 -13.82
N ALA A 24 -4.53 8.78 -13.50
CA ALA A 24 -5.32 8.07 -12.50
C ALA A 24 -5.17 8.67 -11.08
N TRP A 25 -3.97 9.11 -10.70
CA TRP A 25 -3.76 9.82 -9.43
C TRP A 25 -4.37 11.22 -9.44
N MET A 26 -4.30 11.92 -10.58
CA MET A 26 -4.99 13.19 -10.77
C MET A 26 -6.51 13.04 -10.60
N GLN A 27 -7.11 12.03 -11.26
CA GLN A 27 -8.54 11.75 -11.15
C GLN A 27 -8.97 11.46 -9.72
N ARG A 28 -8.20 10.66 -8.97
CA ARG A 28 -8.51 10.39 -7.55
C ARG A 28 -8.53 11.67 -6.73
N THR A 29 -7.52 12.51 -6.89
CA THR A 29 -7.45 13.80 -6.19
C THR A 29 -8.63 14.72 -6.56
N ALA A 30 -9.01 14.76 -7.84
CA ALA A 30 -10.15 15.53 -8.28
C ALA A 30 -11.48 14.96 -7.77
N GLN A 31 -11.59 13.62 -7.67
CA GLN A 31 -12.76 12.95 -7.12
C GLN A 31 -12.92 13.21 -5.62
N ASP A 32 -11.81 13.17 -4.86
CA ASP A 32 -11.80 13.50 -3.43
C ASP A 32 -12.20 14.97 -3.22
N TRP A 33 -11.70 15.87 -4.07
CA TRP A 33 -12.00 17.30 -4.05
C TRP A 33 -13.47 17.58 -4.32
N ILE A 34 -14.02 17.05 -5.44
CA ILE A 34 -15.42 17.31 -5.85
C ILE A 34 -16.41 16.78 -4.81
N VAL A 35 -16.15 15.60 -4.23
CA VAL A 35 -17.02 15.04 -3.18
C VAL A 35 -17.04 15.95 -1.99
N LEU A 36 -15.88 16.40 -1.52
CA LEU A 36 -15.79 17.15 -0.27
C LEU A 36 -16.23 18.60 -0.41
N THR A 37 -15.99 19.24 -1.57
CA THR A 37 -16.15 20.71 -1.70
C THR A 37 -17.21 21.16 -2.67
N GLU A 38 -17.55 20.35 -3.68
CA GLU A 38 -18.51 20.76 -4.74
C GLU A 38 -19.87 20.08 -4.60
N LEU A 39 -19.90 18.82 -4.09
CA LEU A 39 -21.14 18.03 -4.00
C LEU A 39 -21.69 17.90 -2.58
N THR A 40 -20.87 18.17 -1.58
CA THR A 40 -21.26 18.14 -0.16
C THR A 40 -20.70 19.36 0.56
N ASP A 41 -21.30 19.71 1.66
CA ASP A 41 -20.78 20.78 2.53
C ASP A 41 -19.69 20.21 3.46
N LYS A 42 -18.56 19.83 2.82
CA LYS A 42 -17.36 19.25 3.48
C LYS A 42 -17.64 17.95 4.23
N ASP A 43 -18.56 17.11 3.71
CA ASP A 43 -18.88 15.82 4.31
C ASP A 43 -17.78 14.79 4.07
N ALA A 44 -16.94 14.59 5.08
CA ALA A 44 -15.89 13.60 5.09
C ALA A 44 -16.40 12.15 5.09
N THR A 45 -17.66 11.90 5.56
CA THR A 45 -18.28 10.58 5.50
C THR A 45 -18.56 10.19 4.05
N ALA A 46 -19.08 11.13 3.25
CA ALA A 46 -19.30 10.92 1.82
C ALA A 46 -17.98 10.57 1.09
N LEU A 47 -16.88 11.24 1.45
CA LEU A 47 -15.55 10.91 0.94
C LEU A 47 -15.12 9.50 1.37
N GLY A 48 -15.32 9.13 2.64
CA GLY A 48 -15.03 7.79 3.14
C GLY A 48 -15.81 6.69 2.42
N ILE A 49 -17.10 6.92 2.12
CA ILE A 49 -17.94 6.00 1.33
C ILE A 49 -17.41 5.88 -0.10
N THR A 50 -17.02 7.00 -0.73
CA THR A 50 -16.42 7.01 -2.08
C THR A 50 -15.18 6.12 -2.11
N MET A 51 -14.29 6.25 -1.12
CA MET A 51 -13.09 5.41 -1.00
C MET A 51 -13.46 3.93 -0.77
N ALA A 52 -14.46 3.65 0.06
CA ALA A 52 -14.91 2.28 0.29
C ALA A 52 -15.44 1.62 -1.00
N LEU A 53 -16.22 2.34 -1.79
CA LEU A 53 -16.73 1.89 -3.07
C LEU A 53 -15.60 1.69 -4.11
N GLN A 54 -14.59 2.54 -4.09
CA GLN A 54 -13.47 2.47 -5.02
C GLN A 54 -12.49 1.32 -4.70
N PHE A 55 -12.22 1.07 -3.42
CA PHE A 55 -11.25 0.05 -3.00
C PHE A 55 -11.89 -1.30 -2.59
N GLY A 56 -13.18 -1.31 -2.24
CA GLY A 56 -13.91 -2.51 -1.84
C GLY A 56 -13.88 -3.62 -2.90
N PRO A 57 -14.15 -3.32 -4.18
CA PRO A 57 -14.09 -4.32 -5.23
C PRO A 57 -12.73 -5.00 -5.37
N LEU A 58 -11.62 -4.30 -5.09
CA LEU A 58 -10.28 -4.88 -5.13
C LEU A 58 -10.14 -6.08 -4.18
N LEU A 59 -10.71 -5.97 -2.98
CA LEU A 59 -10.72 -7.06 -2.00
C LEU A 59 -11.65 -8.21 -2.43
N LEU A 60 -12.88 -7.86 -2.80
CA LEU A 60 -13.93 -8.85 -3.09
C LEU A 60 -13.66 -9.63 -4.39
N LEU A 61 -13.13 -8.96 -5.41
CA LEU A 61 -12.90 -9.52 -6.73
C LEU A 61 -11.48 -10.08 -6.93
N MET A 62 -10.59 -9.98 -5.93
CA MET A 62 -9.21 -10.48 -6.03
C MET A 62 -9.10 -11.93 -6.56
N PRO A 63 -9.91 -12.90 -6.11
CA PRO A 63 -9.84 -14.27 -6.64
C PRO A 63 -10.27 -14.35 -8.12
N VAL A 64 -11.31 -13.62 -8.49
CA VAL A 64 -11.85 -13.57 -9.85
C VAL A 64 -10.90 -12.85 -10.79
N ALA A 65 -10.36 -11.72 -10.36
CA ALA A 65 -9.41 -10.91 -11.12
C ALA A 65 -8.14 -11.68 -11.48
N GLY A 66 -7.59 -12.44 -10.51
CA GLY A 66 -6.47 -13.34 -10.78
C GLY A 66 -6.80 -14.41 -11.81
N LEU A 67 -8.00 -15.02 -11.71
CA LEU A 67 -8.46 -16.03 -12.68
C LEU A 67 -8.62 -15.43 -14.08
N MET A 68 -9.17 -14.21 -14.18
CA MET A 68 -9.31 -13.50 -15.47
C MET A 68 -7.94 -13.22 -16.10
N ALA A 69 -6.97 -12.72 -15.32
CA ALA A 69 -5.61 -12.45 -15.79
C ALA A 69 -4.87 -13.73 -16.27
N ASP A 70 -5.25 -14.90 -15.73
CA ASP A 70 -4.65 -16.19 -16.13
C ASP A 70 -5.36 -16.82 -17.34
N ARG A 71 -6.68 -16.59 -17.52
CA ARG A 71 -7.47 -17.21 -18.59
C ARG A 71 -7.49 -16.43 -19.90
N PHE A 72 -7.57 -15.10 -19.81
CA PHE A 72 -7.70 -14.23 -20.98
C PHE A 72 -6.33 -13.75 -21.49
N ASP A 73 -6.29 -13.35 -22.76
CA ASP A 73 -5.16 -12.61 -23.32
C ASP A 73 -5.00 -11.28 -22.57
N ARG A 74 -3.86 -11.13 -21.87
CA ARG A 74 -3.63 -10.01 -20.96
C ARG A 74 -3.69 -8.66 -21.68
N ARG A 75 -3.16 -8.58 -22.91
CA ARG A 75 -3.21 -7.36 -23.72
C ARG A 75 -4.66 -6.98 -24.05
N ARG A 76 -5.50 -7.96 -24.48
CA ARG A 76 -6.92 -7.71 -24.76
C ARG A 76 -7.67 -7.32 -23.49
N LEU A 77 -7.42 -8.02 -22.39
CA LEU A 77 -8.02 -7.71 -21.09
C LEU A 77 -7.70 -6.28 -20.65
N LEU A 78 -6.43 -5.85 -20.78
CA LEU A 78 -6.00 -4.48 -20.49
C LEU A 78 -6.65 -3.47 -21.43
N MET A 79 -6.79 -3.77 -22.71
CA MET A 79 -7.50 -2.87 -23.65
C MET A 79 -8.96 -2.68 -23.25
N TRP A 80 -9.65 -3.72 -22.81
CA TRP A 80 -11.03 -3.63 -22.34
C TRP A 80 -11.14 -2.85 -21.02
N THR A 81 -10.33 -3.15 -20.00
CA THR A 81 -10.37 -2.43 -18.73
C THR A 81 -10.02 -0.96 -18.91
N GLN A 82 -9.01 -0.63 -19.71
CA GLN A 82 -8.63 0.74 -20.02
C GLN A 82 -9.71 1.46 -20.83
N GLY A 83 -10.39 0.77 -21.75
CA GLY A 83 -11.53 1.32 -22.50
C GLY A 83 -12.71 1.69 -21.59
N VAL A 84 -13.06 0.81 -20.65
CA VAL A 84 -14.11 1.09 -19.66
C VAL A 84 -13.70 2.24 -18.75
N MET A 85 -12.46 2.26 -18.22
CA MET A 85 -11.97 3.36 -17.38
C MET A 85 -11.95 4.69 -18.15
N CYS A 86 -11.60 4.67 -19.44
CA CYS A 86 -11.67 5.81 -20.34
C CYS A 86 -13.09 6.36 -20.43
N ALA A 87 -14.08 5.50 -20.70
CA ALA A 87 -15.48 5.88 -20.79
C ALA A 87 -16.01 6.44 -19.46
N LEU A 88 -15.62 5.82 -18.32
CA LEU A 88 -15.96 6.32 -16.99
C LEU A 88 -15.34 7.70 -16.73
N ALA A 89 -14.08 7.92 -17.10
CA ALA A 89 -13.42 9.21 -16.91
C ALA A 89 -14.10 10.31 -17.73
N PHE A 90 -14.37 10.07 -19.01
CA PHE A 90 -15.12 11.03 -19.86
C PHE A 90 -16.54 11.23 -19.34
N GLY A 91 -17.25 10.15 -18.99
CA GLY A 91 -18.62 10.24 -18.48
C GLY A 91 -18.71 11.10 -17.23
N LEU A 92 -17.85 10.87 -16.24
CA LEU A 92 -17.83 11.68 -15.02
C LEU A 92 -17.41 13.13 -15.33
N GLY A 93 -16.39 13.33 -16.17
CA GLY A 93 -15.94 14.66 -16.57
C GLY A 93 -17.03 15.48 -17.26
N ILE A 94 -17.78 14.88 -18.18
CA ILE A 94 -18.92 15.53 -18.87
C ILE A 94 -20.03 15.87 -17.87
N LEU A 95 -20.36 14.96 -16.95
CA LEU A 95 -21.36 15.22 -15.91
C LEU A 95 -20.97 16.39 -15.01
N VAL A 96 -19.69 16.50 -14.64
CA VAL A 96 -19.19 17.60 -13.82
C VAL A 96 -19.24 18.92 -14.60
N ILE A 97 -18.74 18.94 -15.84
CA ILE A 97 -18.70 20.15 -16.68
C ILE A 97 -20.11 20.65 -16.99
N SER A 98 -21.07 19.74 -17.21
CA SER A 98 -22.47 20.10 -17.47
C SER A 98 -23.23 20.59 -16.24
N GLY A 99 -22.67 20.51 -15.04
CA GLY A 99 -23.31 20.90 -13.78
C GLY A 99 -24.43 19.95 -13.32
N HIS A 100 -24.57 18.77 -13.93
CA HIS A 100 -25.59 17.79 -13.57
C HIS A 100 -25.09 16.68 -12.64
N VAL A 101 -23.84 16.78 -12.19
CA VAL A 101 -23.25 15.79 -11.28
C VAL A 101 -23.92 15.84 -9.91
N GLN A 102 -24.22 14.67 -9.37
CA GLN A 102 -24.72 14.46 -8.02
C GLN A 102 -23.85 13.44 -7.29
N LEU A 103 -23.87 13.43 -5.98
CA LEU A 103 -23.04 12.55 -5.16
C LEU A 103 -23.20 11.06 -5.52
N TRP A 104 -24.42 10.59 -5.77
CA TRP A 104 -24.64 9.19 -6.14
C TRP A 104 -24.01 8.81 -7.49
N HIS A 105 -23.89 9.76 -8.43
CA HIS A 105 -23.14 9.52 -9.66
C HIS A 105 -21.68 9.18 -9.32
N VAL A 106 -21.04 9.98 -8.44
CA VAL A 106 -19.65 9.74 -8.05
C VAL A 106 -19.51 8.38 -7.37
N TYR A 107 -20.46 7.96 -6.55
CA TYR A 107 -20.47 6.63 -5.93
C TYR A 107 -20.53 5.50 -6.96
N VAL A 108 -21.40 5.62 -7.96
CA VAL A 108 -21.50 4.62 -9.04
C VAL A 108 -20.21 4.57 -9.86
N PHE A 109 -19.67 5.73 -10.25
CA PHE A 109 -18.42 5.80 -11.00
C PHE A 109 -17.23 5.27 -10.18
N ALA A 110 -17.16 5.56 -8.88
CA ALA A 110 -16.14 5.02 -7.97
C ALA A 110 -16.21 3.49 -7.89
N LEU A 111 -17.40 2.92 -7.74
CA LEU A 111 -17.61 1.48 -7.69
C LEU A 111 -17.20 0.81 -9.02
N LEU A 112 -17.65 1.33 -10.16
CA LEU A 112 -17.30 0.79 -11.47
C LEU A 112 -15.81 0.90 -11.76
N LEU A 113 -15.18 2.03 -11.39
CA LEU A 113 -13.73 2.22 -11.51
C LEU A 113 -12.98 1.22 -10.61
N GLY A 114 -13.49 0.98 -9.40
CA GLY A 114 -12.95 -0.01 -8.46
C GLY A 114 -13.00 -1.43 -9.03
N ILE A 115 -14.11 -1.84 -9.65
CA ILE A 115 -14.27 -3.14 -10.32
C ILE A 115 -13.26 -3.28 -11.47
N CYS A 116 -13.15 -2.25 -12.32
CA CYS A 116 -12.20 -2.25 -13.42
C CYS A 116 -10.75 -2.32 -12.93
N THR A 117 -10.41 -1.54 -11.91
CA THR A 117 -9.07 -1.53 -11.31
C THR A 117 -8.71 -2.87 -10.68
N ALA A 118 -9.68 -3.56 -10.05
CA ALA A 118 -9.47 -4.88 -9.47
C ALA A 118 -9.05 -5.91 -10.53
N ILE A 119 -9.61 -5.84 -11.74
CA ILE A 119 -9.29 -6.73 -12.86
C ILE A 119 -8.00 -6.28 -13.56
N ASP A 120 -7.82 -4.96 -13.76
CA ASP A 120 -6.67 -4.38 -14.46
C ASP A 120 -5.33 -4.64 -13.73
N THR A 121 -5.33 -4.51 -12.41
CA THR A 121 -4.09 -4.56 -11.60
C THR A 121 -3.30 -5.86 -11.77
N PRO A 122 -3.86 -7.08 -11.59
CA PRO A 122 -3.09 -8.31 -11.77
C PRO A 122 -2.72 -8.54 -13.23
N ALA A 123 -3.59 -8.17 -14.19
CA ALA A 123 -3.28 -8.27 -15.61
C ALA A 123 -2.10 -7.38 -16.00
N ARG A 124 -2.06 -6.15 -15.50
CA ARG A 124 -0.97 -5.18 -15.72
C ARG A 124 0.36 -5.67 -15.16
N GLN A 125 0.36 -6.20 -13.93
CA GLN A 125 1.58 -6.73 -13.31
C GLN A 125 2.13 -7.93 -14.07
N ALA A 126 1.26 -8.84 -14.49
CA ALA A 126 1.66 -10.00 -15.26
C ALA A 126 2.10 -9.65 -16.70
N PHE A 127 1.50 -8.64 -17.32
CA PHE A 127 1.84 -8.21 -18.67
C PHE A 127 3.25 -7.62 -18.79
N VAL A 128 3.76 -6.97 -17.74
CA VAL A 128 5.13 -6.45 -17.72
C VAL A 128 6.17 -7.54 -18.00
N SER A 129 5.97 -8.76 -17.50
CA SER A 129 6.87 -9.89 -17.74
C SER A 129 6.82 -10.44 -19.19
N GLU A 130 5.72 -10.19 -19.91
CA GLU A 130 5.58 -10.61 -21.32
C GLU A 130 6.26 -9.64 -22.30
N LEU A 131 6.61 -8.43 -21.84
CA LEU A 131 7.20 -7.37 -22.66
C LEU A 131 8.73 -7.48 -22.80
N VAL A 132 9.38 -8.23 -21.92
CA VAL A 132 10.84 -8.32 -21.83
C VAL A 132 11.29 -9.77 -21.66
N THR A 133 12.56 -10.05 -21.95
CA THR A 133 13.17 -11.35 -21.66
C THR A 133 13.43 -11.53 -20.16
N GLU A 134 13.63 -12.78 -19.69
CA GLU A 134 13.89 -13.11 -18.29
C GLU A 134 14.99 -12.26 -17.65
N LYS A 135 16.08 -11.97 -18.41
CA LYS A 135 17.22 -11.16 -17.97
C LYS A 135 16.84 -9.72 -17.61
N ASP A 136 15.72 -9.20 -18.13
CA ASP A 136 15.29 -7.83 -18.00
C ASP A 136 14.04 -7.66 -17.12
N ILE A 137 13.41 -8.75 -16.65
CA ILE A 137 12.18 -8.71 -15.84
C ILE A 137 12.37 -7.85 -14.58
N SER A 138 13.44 -8.07 -13.82
CA SER A 138 13.70 -7.30 -12.59
C SER A 138 13.82 -5.80 -12.87
N ASN A 139 14.50 -5.42 -13.96
CA ASN A 139 14.64 -4.02 -14.37
C ASN A 139 13.29 -3.43 -14.84
N ALA A 140 12.49 -4.19 -15.59
CA ALA A 140 11.17 -3.76 -16.04
C ALA A 140 10.21 -3.55 -14.86
N VAL A 141 10.18 -4.47 -13.90
CA VAL A 141 9.36 -4.35 -12.68
C VAL A 141 9.79 -3.16 -11.85
N ALA A 142 11.10 -2.92 -11.67
CA ALA A 142 11.61 -1.77 -10.94
C ALA A 142 11.22 -0.44 -11.62
N LEU A 143 11.33 -0.33 -12.94
CA LEU A 143 10.92 0.85 -13.70
C LEU A 143 9.40 1.08 -13.61
N ASN A 144 8.59 0.01 -13.72
CA ASN A 144 7.15 0.11 -13.58
C ASN A 144 6.74 0.60 -12.17
N SER A 145 7.41 0.10 -11.13
CA SER A 145 7.21 0.58 -9.75
C SER A 145 7.62 2.05 -9.60
N THR A 146 8.72 2.46 -10.22
CA THR A 146 9.17 3.86 -10.22
C THR A 146 8.14 4.76 -10.92
N SER A 147 7.60 4.33 -12.07
CA SER A 147 6.53 5.04 -12.79
C SER A 147 5.31 5.26 -11.88
N PHE A 148 4.86 4.22 -11.18
CA PHE A 148 3.73 4.30 -10.28
C PHE A 148 3.98 5.25 -9.09
N GLN A 149 5.17 5.19 -8.48
CA GLN A 149 5.53 6.06 -7.36
C GLN A 149 5.70 7.52 -7.80
N SER A 150 6.28 7.76 -8.98
CA SER A 150 6.38 9.11 -9.57
C SER A 150 5.00 9.70 -9.87
N ALA A 151 4.10 8.90 -10.42
CA ALA A 151 2.72 9.30 -10.67
C ALA A 151 1.97 9.64 -9.37
N ARG A 152 2.17 8.86 -8.32
CA ARG A 152 1.59 9.11 -6.99
C ARG A 152 2.10 10.42 -6.38
N LEU A 153 3.36 10.78 -6.65
CA LEU A 153 3.95 12.02 -6.18
C LEU A 153 3.46 13.24 -6.98
N ILE A 154 3.47 13.13 -8.31
CA ILE A 154 3.21 14.26 -9.23
C ILE A 154 1.71 14.47 -9.43
N GLY A 155 0.93 13.40 -9.52
CA GLY A 155 -0.49 13.42 -9.87
C GLY A 155 -1.31 14.38 -9.01
N PRO A 156 -1.28 14.29 -7.67
CA PRO A 156 -2.04 15.20 -6.81
C PRO A 156 -1.66 16.67 -6.95
N ALA A 157 -0.36 17.00 -7.11
CA ALA A 157 0.07 18.38 -7.32
C ALA A 157 -0.47 18.95 -8.63
N VAL A 158 -0.34 18.17 -9.72
CA VAL A 158 -0.87 18.58 -11.04
C VAL A 158 -2.38 18.71 -10.98
N ALA A 159 -3.09 17.78 -10.33
CA ALA A 159 -4.53 17.85 -10.15
C ALA A 159 -4.94 19.12 -9.39
N GLY A 160 -4.28 19.42 -8.26
CA GLY A 160 -4.59 20.59 -7.46
C GLY A 160 -4.47 21.89 -8.26
N VAL A 161 -3.40 22.04 -9.05
CA VAL A 161 -3.18 23.19 -9.93
C VAL A 161 -4.23 23.26 -11.03
N LEU A 162 -4.51 22.13 -11.70
CA LEU A 162 -5.52 22.10 -12.78
C LEU A 162 -6.92 22.41 -12.25
N ILE A 163 -7.30 21.86 -11.09
CA ILE A 163 -8.58 22.17 -10.46
C ILE A 163 -8.70 23.66 -10.18
N ALA A 164 -7.63 24.29 -9.67
CA ALA A 164 -7.62 25.73 -9.39
C ALA A 164 -7.75 26.60 -10.67
N TRP A 165 -7.24 26.15 -11.82
CA TRP A 165 -7.22 26.91 -13.06
C TRP A 165 -8.46 26.69 -13.94
N ILE A 166 -8.86 25.43 -14.10
CA ILE A 166 -9.89 25.02 -15.09
C ILE A 166 -11.05 24.23 -14.47
N GLY A 167 -11.05 24.08 -13.13
CA GLY A 167 -12.07 23.32 -12.42
C GLY A 167 -11.80 21.81 -12.38
N SER A 168 -12.62 21.10 -11.63
CA SER A 168 -12.49 19.65 -11.39
C SER A 168 -12.87 18.80 -12.62
N GLY A 169 -13.89 19.21 -13.37
CA GLY A 169 -14.42 18.49 -14.53
C GLY A 169 -13.39 18.20 -15.62
N PRO A 170 -12.63 19.20 -16.10
CA PRO A 170 -11.59 19.01 -17.12
C PRO A 170 -10.48 18.03 -16.69
N VAL A 171 -10.20 17.87 -15.38
CA VAL A 171 -9.21 16.90 -14.88
C VAL A 171 -9.61 15.46 -15.23
N PHE A 172 -10.90 15.12 -15.13
CA PHE A 172 -11.41 13.81 -15.55
C PHE A 172 -11.27 13.60 -17.05
N ILE A 173 -11.51 14.65 -17.84
CA ILE A 173 -11.34 14.61 -19.31
C ILE A 173 -9.87 14.38 -19.68
N VAL A 174 -8.93 15.10 -19.04
CA VAL A 174 -7.49 14.90 -19.24
C VAL A 174 -7.08 13.47 -18.92
N ASN A 175 -7.61 12.88 -17.82
CA ASN A 175 -7.36 11.48 -17.52
C ASN A 175 -7.99 10.53 -18.54
N GLY A 176 -9.18 10.84 -19.08
CA GLY A 176 -9.78 10.11 -20.20
C GLY A 176 -8.83 10.01 -21.38
N PHE A 177 -8.21 11.11 -21.80
CA PHE A 177 -7.18 11.11 -22.85
C PHE A 177 -5.92 10.33 -22.47
N SER A 178 -5.54 10.29 -21.18
CA SER A 178 -4.41 9.46 -20.74
C SER A 178 -4.69 7.96 -20.95
N PHE A 179 -5.92 7.51 -20.73
CA PHE A 179 -6.34 6.14 -21.04
C PHE A 179 -6.33 5.85 -22.54
N VAL A 180 -6.75 6.80 -23.40
CA VAL A 180 -6.59 6.67 -24.84
C VAL A 180 -5.12 6.46 -25.21
N GLY A 181 -4.20 7.20 -24.60
CA GLY A 181 -2.76 7.03 -24.80
C GLY A 181 -2.26 5.61 -24.49
N VAL A 182 -2.72 5.00 -23.38
CA VAL A 182 -2.39 3.60 -23.06
C VAL A 182 -3.00 2.62 -24.05
N ILE A 183 -4.26 2.82 -24.42
CA ILE A 183 -4.93 1.95 -25.41
C ILE A 183 -4.17 1.99 -26.74
N LEU A 184 -3.75 3.17 -27.19
CA LEU A 184 -2.91 3.31 -28.38
C LEU A 184 -1.55 2.62 -28.20
N SER A 185 -0.90 2.78 -27.06
CA SER A 185 0.36 2.08 -26.78
C SER A 185 0.18 0.56 -26.84
N LEU A 186 -0.88 0.03 -26.24
CA LEU A 186 -1.23 -1.40 -26.31
C LEU A 186 -1.55 -1.86 -27.74
N ALA A 187 -2.21 -1.03 -28.53
CA ALA A 187 -2.53 -1.33 -29.91
C ALA A 187 -1.28 -1.44 -30.81
N LEU A 188 -0.29 -0.57 -30.56
CA LEU A 188 0.97 -0.51 -31.31
C LEU A 188 2.01 -1.56 -30.88
N ILE A 189 1.80 -2.29 -29.78
CA ILE A 189 2.69 -3.38 -29.34
C ILE A 189 2.75 -4.48 -30.39
N ARG A 190 3.98 -4.86 -30.77
CA ARG A 190 4.26 -5.94 -31.73
C ARG A 190 4.03 -7.30 -31.06
N ARG A 191 2.91 -7.94 -31.39
CA ARG A 191 2.48 -9.23 -30.77
C ARG A 191 3.51 -10.34 -30.94
N ALA A 192 4.17 -10.40 -32.08
CA ALA A 192 5.19 -11.43 -32.37
C ALA A 192 6.43 -11.36 -31.45
N GLN A 193 6.61 -10.25 -30.75
CA GLN A 193 7.73 -10.04 -29.82
C GLN A 193 7.34 -10.24 -28.36
N LEU A 194 6.10 -10.61 -28.06
CA LEU A 194 5.69 -10.93 -26.70
C LEU A 194 6.24 -12.29 -26.28
N VAL A 195 6.78 -12.35 -25.06
CA VAL A 195 7.30 -13.58 -24.46
C VAL A 195 6.17 -14.24 -23.65
N PRO A 196 5.72 -15.46 -24.02
CA PRO A 196 4.68 -16.13 -23.26
C PRO A 196 5.13 -16.38 -21.82
N SER A 197 4.36 -15.93 -20.84
CA SER A 197 4.63 -16.20 -19.43
C SER A 197 3.94 -17.51 -19.01
N PRO A 198 4.63 -18.43 -18.31
CA PRO A 198 4.04 -19.66 -17.82
C PRO A 198 2.84 -19.38 -16.91
N ARG A 199 1.71 -20.05 -17.15
CA ARG A 199 0.52 -19.94 -16.31
C ARG A 199 0.67 -20.89 -15.13
N LEU A 200 0.79 -20.35 -13.92
CA LEU A 200 0.88 -21.16 -12.71
C LEU A 200 -0.51 -21.63 -12.28
N ALA A 201 -0.69 -22.96 -12.15
CA ALA A 201 -1.92 -23.54 -11.62
C ALA A 201 -2.07 -23.16 -10.13
N LYS A 202 -3.15 -22.48 -9.78
CA LYS A 202 -3.49 -22.16 -8.37
C LYS A 202 -4.12 -23.38 -7.70
N ALA A 203 -3.56 -23.86 -6.61
CA ALA A 203 -4.16 -24.90 -5.77
C ALA A 203 -5.34 -24.34 -4.96
N LYS A 204 -6.41 -25.15 -4.83
CA LYS A 204 -7.57 -24.82 -3.97
C LYS A 204 -7.15 -24.82 -2.49
N GLY A 205 -7.73 -23.94 -1.65
CA GLY A 205 -7.53 -23.97 -0.19
C GLY A 205 -6.40 -23.11 0.36
N GLN A 206 -5.70 -22.33 -0.47
CA GLN A 206 -4.49 -21.55 -0.07
C GLN A 206 -4.70 -20.59 1.12
N ILE A 207 -5.87 -19.95 1.23
CA ILE A 207 -6.15 -18.99 2.32
C ILE A 207 -6.31 -19.70 3.66
N ARG A 208 -7.01 -20.84 3.68
CA ARG A 208 -7.24 -21.62 4.91
C ARG A 208 -5.93 -22.18 5.48
N ASP A 209 -5.09 -22.70 4.60
CA ASP A 209 -3.78 -23.23 4.99
C ASP A 209 -2.84 -22.11 5.48
N GLY A 210 -2.87 -20.93 4.82
CA GLY A 210 -2.16 -19.74 5.26
C GLY A 210 -2.60 -19.29 6.65
N LEU A 211 -3.91 -19.28 6.92
CA LEU A 211 -4.46 -18.90 8.21
C LEU A 211 -4.06 -19.89 9.32
N HIS A 212 -4.07 -21.19 9.02
CA HIS A 212 -3.63 -22.23 9.96
C HIS A 212 -2.14 -22.07 10.31
N TYR A 213 -1.29 -21.85 9.31
CA TYR A 213 0.13 -21.60 9.50
C TYR A 213 0.41 -20.36 10.37
N VAL A 214 -0.27 -19.25 10.06
CA VAL A 214 -0.12 -17.98 10.79
C VAL A 214 -0.55 -18.10 12.25
N ARG A 215 -1.58 -18.91 12.56
CA ARG A 215 -2.00 -19.16 13.95
C ARG A 215 -0.89 -19.82 14.78
N GLY A 216 -0.04 -20.63 14.18
CA GLY A 216 1.13 -21.24 14.81
C GLY A 216 2.33 -20.28 14.94
N ARG A 217 2.37 -19.20 14.14
CA ARG A 217 3.47 -18.24 14.07
C ARG A 217 3.06 -16.90 14.67
N LYS A 218 3.17 -16.78 16.00
CA LYS A 218 2.75 -15.59 16.76
C LYS A 218 3.45 -14.31 16.30
N ASP A 219 4.71 -14.38 15.88
CA ASP A 219 5.45 -13.26 15.32
C ASP A 219 4.81 -12.68 14.04
N ILE A 220 4.44 -13.56 13.10
CA ILE A 220 3.75 -13.17 11.86
C ILE A 220 2.34 -12.66 12.18
N LEU A 221 1.63 -13.31 13.09
CA LEU A 221 0.29 -12.89 13.51
C LEU A 221 0.28 -11.46 14.05
N VAL A 222 1.25 -11.11 14.93
CA VAL A 222 1.38 -9.75 15.46
C VAL A 222 1.64 -8.74 14.34
N VAL A 223 2.53 -9.05 13.38
CA VAL A 223 2.75 -8.17 12.22
C VAL A 223 1.46 -7.98 11.41
N LEU A 224 0.68 -9.05 11.17
CA LEU A 224 -0.59 -8.95 10.44
C LEU A 224 -1.63 -8.09 11.19
N VAL A 225 -1.69 -8.20 12.53
CA VAL A 225 -2.55 -7.35 13.36
C VAL A 225 -2.11 -5.89 13.27
N MET A 226 -0.80 -5.61 13.33
CA MET A 226 -0.27 -4.25 13.14
C MET A 226 -0.63 -3.68 11.77
N VAL A 227 -0.45 -4.48 10.70
CA VAL A 227 -0.81 -4.10 9.32
C VAL A 227 -2.32 -3.86 9.19
N PHE A 228 -3.14 -4.68 9.84
CA PHE A 228 -4.59 -4.49 9.86
C PHE A 228 -4.97 -3.17 10.52
N LEU A 229 -4.47 -2.90 11.72
CA LEU A 229 -4.80 -1.68 12.48
C LEU A 229 -4.38 -0.42 11.72
N VAL A 230 -3.12 -0.36 11.31
CA VAL A 230 -2.58 0.82 10.63
C VAL A 230 -3.12 0.93 9.20
N GLY A 231 -3.29 -0.20 8.48
CA GLY A 231 -3.88 -0.22 7.14
C GLY A 231 -5.34 0.22 7.12
N THR A 232 -6.12 -0.19 8.13
CA THR A 232 -7.54 0.15 8.23
C THR A 232 -7.76 1.60 8.67
N PHE A 233 -7.07 2.03 9.70
CA PHE A 233 -7.35 3.31 10.35
C PHE A 233 -6.29 4.39 10.07
N GLY A 234 -5.05 3.99 9.80
CA GLY A 234 -3.94 4.91 9.57
C GLY A 234 -3.75 5.32 8.10
N PHE A 235 -4.11 4.47 7.14
CA PHE A 235 -3.86 4.73 5.71
C PHE A 235 -4.99 5.49 4.99
N ASN A 236 -5.79 6.25 5.72
CA ASN A 236 -6.85 7.10 5.16
C ASN A 236 -6.36 8.53 4.83
N PHE A 237 -5.17 8.63 4.26
CA PHE A 237 -4.52 9.92 3.95
C PHE A 237 -5.36 10.89 3.13
N PRO A 238 -6.13 10.47 2.11
CA PRO A 238 -7.02 11.39 1.39
C PRO A 238 -7.97 12.13 2.33
N ILE A 239 -8.60 11.43 3.30
CA ILE A 239 -9.50 12.05 4.28
C ILE A 239 -8.72 13.00 5.19
N PHE A 240 -7.59 12.57 5.76
CA PHE A 240 -6.78 13.39 6.66
C PHE A 240 -6.33 14.68 6.00
N ILE A 241 -5.78 14.58 4.77
CA ILE A 241 -5.20 15.73 4.08
C ILE A 241 -6.28 16.66 3.56
N SER A 242 -7.36 16.12 2.96
CA SER A 242 -8.42 16.96 2.40
C SER A 242 -9.18 17.71 3.48
N THR A 243 -9.55 17.05 4.57
CA THR A 243 -10.29 17.68 5.67
C THR A 243 -9.43 18.69 6.44
N MET A 244 -8.17 18.38 6.73
CA MET A 244 -7.25 19.35 7.34
C MET A 244 -7.00 20.56 6.41
N SER A 245 -6.84 20.34 5.10
CA SER A 245 -6.63 21.40 4.14
C SER A 245 -7.85 22.32 4.02
N THR A 246 -9.03 21.76 3.81
CA THR A 246 -10.23 22.52 3.45
C THR A 246 -11.03 22.99 4.67
N VAL A 247 -11.16 22.15 5.70
CA VAL A 247 -11.97 22.47 6.88
C VAL A 247 -11.15 23.22 7.92
N GLU A 248 -9.96 22.69 8.28
CA GLU A 248 -9.15 23.25 9.36
C GLU A 248 -8.38 24.50 8.94
N PHE A 249 -7.73 24.45 7.75
CA PHE A 249 -6.89 25.53 7.27
C PHE A 249 -7.55 26.45 6.23
N GLY A 250 -8.77 26.13 5.77
CA GLY A 250 -9.51 26.93 4.79
C GLY A 250 -8.78 27.10 3.44
N LYS A 251 -8.01 26.09 3.01
CA LYS A 251 -7.17 26.11 1.81
C LYS A 251 -7.88 25.55 0.59
N GLY A 252 -7.39 25.93 -0.61
CA GLY A 252 -7.93 25.52 -1.89
C GLY A 252 -7.37 24.19 -2.40
N SER A 253 -7.74 23.89 -3.66
CA SER A 253 -7.35 22.64 -4.33
C SER A 253 -5.84 22.54 -4.60
N ALA A 254 -5.18 23.66 -4.91
CA ALA A 254 -3.75 23.69 -5.15
C ALA A 254 -2.96 23.29 -3.89
N GLU A 255 -3.33 23.82 -2.74
CA GLU A 255 -2.71 23.50 -1.46
C GLU A 255 -3.02 22.08 -1.02
N PHE A 256 -4.24 21.58 -1.27
CA PHE A 256 -4.58 20.16 -1.03
C PHE A 256 -3.71 19.21 -1.87
N GLY A 257 -3.57 19.51 -3.17
CA GLY A 257 -2.71 18.73 -4.06
C GLY A 257 -1.23 18.77 -3.65
N LEU A 258 -0.74 19.94 -3.18
CA LEU A 258 0.62 20.09 -2.68
C LEU A 258 0.86 19.25 -1.42
N LEU A 259 -0.04 19.28 -0.43
CA LEU A 259 0.08 18.45 0.79
C LEU A 259 0.15 16.96 0.47
N SER A 260 -0.70 16.50 -0.46
CA SER A 260 -0.70 15.10 -0.91
C SER A 260 0.63 14.71 -1.55
N SER A 261 1.23 15.60 -2.33
CA SER A 261 2.53 15.39 -2.97
C SER A 261 3.68 15.44 -1.97
N VAL A 262 3.63 16.35 -1.01
CA VAL A 262 4.62 16.44 0.10
C VAL A 262 4.63 15.16 0.92
N MET A 263 3.46 14.62 1.26
CA MET A 263 3.37 13.33 1.95
C MET A 263 3.93 12.19 1.08
N ALA A 264 3.62 12.18 -0.23
CA ALA A 264 4.13 11.16 -1.14
C ALA A 264 5.66 11.22 -1.28
N ALA A 265 6.28 12.41 -1.23
CA ALA A 265 7.74 12.57 -1.18
C ALA A 265 8.32 11.91 0.07
N GLY A 266 7.72 12.13 1.23
CA GLY A 266 8.07 11.44 2.48
C GLY A 266 7.95 9.91 2.35
N ALA A 267 6.87 9.43 1.73
CA ALA A 267 6.64 8.01 1.50
C ALA A 267 7.72 7.37 0.60
N VAL A 268 8.15 8.08 -0.46
CA VAL A 268 9.27 7.64 -1.32
C VAL A 268 10.56 7.57 -0.50
N ALA A 269 10.87 8.59 0.30
CA ALA A 269 12.04 8.60 1.17
C ALA A 269 12.01 7.42 2.16
N GLY A 270 10.88 7.15 2.80
CA GLY A 270 10.67 6.00 3.70
C GLY A 270 10.89 4.65 3.01
N SER A 271 10.41 4.52 1.78
CA SER A 271 10.61 3.31 0.96
C SER A 271 12.08 3.09 0.63
N LEU A 272 12.81 4.14 0.27
CA LEU A 272 14.25 4.08 -0.02
C LEU A 272 15.07 3.73 1.24
N LEU A 273 14.71 4.30 2.40
CA LEU A 273 15.33 3.96 3.68
C LEU A 273 15.09 2.49 4.05
N ALA A 274 13.90 1.97 3.80
CA ALA A 274 13.60 0.56 4.01
C ALA A 274 14.42 -0.36 3.08
N ALA A 275 14.56 0.02 1.80
CA ALA A 275 15.30 -0.74 0.79
C ALA A 275 16.83 -0.80 1.03
N ARG A 276 17.41 0.21 1.70
CA ARG A 276 18.86 0.24 2.04
C ARG A 276 19.24 -0.71 3.17
N ARG A 277 18.27 -1.28 3.90
CA ARG A 277 18.55 -2.12 5.06
C ARG A 277 18.81 -3.56 4.63
N GLU A 278 19.99 -4.06 4.96
CA GLU A 278 20.40 -5.44 4.67
C GLU A 278 19.65 -6.49 5.49
N ARG A 279 19.24 -6.15 6.71
CA ARG A 279 18.53 -7.05 7.62
C ARG A 279 17.18 -6.50 8.04
N VAL A 280 16.15 -7.29 7.81
CA VAL A 280 14.79 -6.99 8.24
C VAL A 280 14.65 -7.37 9.72
N ARG A 281 14.37 -6.38 10.57
CA ARG A 281 14.19 -6.59 12.03
C ARG A 281 12.78 -6.23 12.44
N PHE A 282 12.12 -7.09 13.21
CA PHE A 282 10.79 -6.85 13.77
C PHE A 282 10.70 -5.52 14.54
N VAL A 283 11.73 -5.17 15.31
CA VAL A 283 11.79 -3.91 16.08
C VAL A 283 11.59 -2.68 15.20
N ILE A 284 12.03 -2.71 13.96
CA ILE A 284 11.85 -1.57 13.03
C ILE A 284 10.36 -1.37 12.69
N VAL A 285 9.61 -2.45 12.52
CA VAL A 285 8.15 -2.37 12.30
C VAL A 285 7.47 -1.71 13.48
N VAL A 286 7.87 -2.11 14.71
CA VAL A 286 7.33 -1.56 15.95
C VAL A 286 7.65 -0.07 16.10
N VAL A 287 8.92 0.29 15.94
CA VAL A 287 9.37 1.71 16.07
C VAL A 287 8.72 2.57 14.99
N ALA A 288 8.66 2.11 13.74
CA ALA A 288 8.04 2.86 12.65
C ALA A 288 6.53 3.04 12.87
N SER A 289 5.84 2.02 13.44
CA SER A 289 4.42 2.12 13.80
C SER A 289 4.18 3.15 14.91
N GLY A 290 4.97 3.11 15.97
CA GLY A 290 4.89 4.08 17.08
C GLY A 290 5.21 5.50 16.62
N ALA A 291 6.27 5.65 15.80
CA ALA A 291 6.64 6.93 15.19
C ALA A 291 5.56 7.49 14.25
N PHE A 292 4.89 6.61 13.48
CA PHE A 292 3.73 6.98 12.67
C PHE A 292 2.59 7.52 13.55
N GLY A 293 2.25 6.81 14.63
CA GLY A 293 1.20 7.25 15.55
C GLY A 293 1.54 8.60 16.22
N LEU A 294 2.79 8.78 16.64
CA LEU A 294 3.26 10.05 17.22
C LEU A 294 3.23 11.20 16.19
N ALA A 295 3.67 10.93 14.95
CA ALA A 295 3.59 11.91 13.87
C ALA A 295 2.14 12.33 13.58
N CYS A 296 1.17 11.39 13.63
CA CYS A 296 -0.25 11.70 13.50
C CYS A 296 -0.77 12.57 14.66
N ILE A 297 -0.31 12.38 15.91
CA ILE A 297 -0.63 13.27 17.02
C ILE A 297 -0.10 14.68 16.75
N ILE A 298 1.17 14.80 16.36
CA ILE A 298 1.78 16.09 16.04
C ILE A 298 1.03 16.77 14.89
N ALA A 299 0.64 16.01 13.87
CA ALA A 299 -0.18 16.51 12.75
C ALA A 299 -1.56 17.00 13.20
N ALA A 300 -2.22 16.27 14.11
CA ALA A 300 -3.52 16.65 14.66
C ALA A 300 -3.42 17.97 15.47
N LEU A 301 -2.30 18.22 16.11
CA LEU A 301 -2.03 19.43 16.91
C LEU A 301 -1.40 20.56 16.08
N SER A 302 -1.26 20.41 14.78
CA SER A 302 -0.62 21.40 13.91
C SER A 302 -1.35 22.76 13.97
N PRO A 303 -0.62 23.86 14.31
CA PRO A 303 -1.22 25.18 14.41
C PRO A 303 -1.36 25.86 13.04
N THR A 304 -0.56 25.48 12.05
CA THR A 304 -0.51 26.10 10.72
C THR A 304 -0.41 25.07 9.61
N TYR A 305 -0.85 25.47 8.42
CA TYR A 305 -0.72 24.67 7.19
C TYR A 305 0.73 24.24 6.91
N LEU A 306 1.70 25.15 7.06
CA LEU A 306 3.12 24.85 6.77
C LEU A 306 3.68 23.82 7.77
N PHE A 307 3.37 23.97 9.05
CA PHE A 307 3.77 22.99 10.06
C PHE A 307 3.18 21.61 9.76
N PHE A 308 1.89 21.55 9.39
CA PHE A 308 1.23 20.33 8.97
C PHE A 308 1.92 19.68 7.76
N ALA A 309 2.29 20.49 6.74
CA ALA A 309 3.00 20.02 5.56
C ALA A 309 4.35 19.35 5.93
N VAL A 310 5.11 19.93 6.84
CA VAL A 310 6.38 19.35 7.31
C VAL A 310 6.14 18.03 8.03
N VAL A 311 5.13 17.95 8.89
CA VAL A 311 4.80 16.73 9.63
C VAL A 311 4.30 15.62 8.69
N LEU A 312 3.61 15.96 7.60
CA LEU A 312 3.20 15.00 6.58
C LEU A 312 4.37 14.24 5.95
N VAL A 313 5.55 14.89 5.81
CA VAL A 313 6.77 14.17 5.36
C VAL A 313 7.11 13.05 6.32
N LEU A 314 7.09 13.33 7.63
CA LEU A 314 7.36 12.32 8.66
C LEU A 314 6.32 11.18 8.64
N ILE A 315 5.04 11.51 8.50
CA ILE A 315 3.96 10.53 8.34
C ILE A 315 4.25 9.63 7.12
N GLY A 316 4.61 10.23 5.99
CA GLY A 316 4.98 9.50 4.78
C GLY A 316 6.16 8.54 5.01
N VAL A 317 7.25 9.04 5.61
CA VAL A 317 8.46 8.25 5.92
C VAL A 317 8.11 7.07 6.84
N CYS A 318 7.41 7.32 7.95
CA CYS A 318 7.10 6.30 8.95
C CYS A 318 6.14 5.24 8.40
N SER A 319 5.10 5.66 7.67
CA SER A 319 4.07 4.78 7.12
C SER A 319 4.66 3.78 6.12
N LEU A 320 5.43 4.24 5.14
CA LEU A 320 6.02 3.35 4.13
C LEU A 320 7.22 2.55 4.67
N THR A 321 7.98 3.09 5.62
CA THR A 321 9.01 2.33 6.34
C THR A 321 8.36 1.15 7.08
N MET A 322 7.28 1.38 7.83
CA MET A 322 6.55 0.33 8.53
C MET A 322 6.03 -0.73 7.56
N MET A 323 5.30 -0.32 6.51
CA MET A 323 4.66 -1.25 5.58
C MET A 323 5.65 -2.09 4.79
N ASN A 324 6.70 -1.47 4.24
CA ASN A 324 7.70 -2.19 3.48
C ASN A 324 8.50 -3.13 4.37
N THR A 325 8.83 -2.72 5.60
CA THR A 325 9.54 -3.59 6.55
C THR A 325 8.64 -4.74 7.02
N ALA A 326 7.35 -4.50 7.28
CA ALA A 326 6.38 -5.55 7.63
C ALA A 326 6.22 -6.57 6.50
N ASN A 327 6.08 -6.09 5.26
CA ASN A 327 6.01 -6.94 4.07
C ASN A 327 7.26 -7.80 3.92
N ALA A 328 8.44 -7.19 4.00
CA ALA A 328 9.72 -7.89 3.91
C ALA A 328 9.91 -8.90 5.07
N TYR A 329 9.50 -8.53 6.30
CA TYR A 329 9.56 -9.42 7.45
C TYR A 329 8.73 -10.68 7.22
N VAL A 330 7.46 -10.53 6.84
CA VAL A 330 6.58 -11.66 6.55
C VAL A 330 7.14 -12.52 5.42
N GLN A 331 7.66 -11.92 4.34
CA GLN A 331 8.26 -12.68 3.22
C GLN A 331 9.49 -13.48 3.62
N THR A 332 10.37 -12.90 4.44
CA THR A 332 11.68 -13.52 4.76
C THR A 332 11.60 -14.51 5.89
N THR A 333 10.65 -14.36 6.83
CA THR A 333 10.47 -15.27 7.98
C THR A 333 9.50 -16.41 7.72
N THR A 334 8.74 -16.34 6.62
CA THR A 334 7.81 -17.42 6.23
C THR A 334 8.54 -18.49 5.42
N GLU A 335 8.28 -19.75 5.74
CA GLU A 335 8.81 -20.91 5.00
C GLU A 335 8.50 -20.81 3.50
N PRO A 336 9.43 -21.19 2.61
CA PRO A 336 9.27 -21.03 1.16
C PRO A 336 7.96 -21.62 0.61
N GLN A 337 7.54 -22.78 1.15
CA GLN A 337 6.32 -23.49 0.72
C GLN A 337 5.03 -22.77 1.12
N MET A 338 5.03 -22.02 2.22
CA MET A 338 3.88 -21.28 2.75
C MET A 338 3.87 -19.80 2.36
N ARG A 339 5.00 -19.29 1.85
CA ARG A 339 5.20 -17.85 1.55
C ARG A 339 4.09 -17.26 0.68
N GLY A 340 3.72 -17.91 -0.41
CA GLY A 340 2.65 -17.44 -1.29
C GLY A 340 1.29 -17.32 -0.60
N ARG A 341 0.97 -18.29 0.28
CA ARG A 341 -0.30 -18.34 1.03
C ARG A 341 -0.36 -17.23 2.11
N VAL A 342 0.72 -17.05 2.84
CA VAL A 342 0.82 -16.01 3.88
C VAL A 342 0.83 -14.61 3.26
N MET A 343 1.51 -14.44 2.11
CA MET A 343 1.50 -13.17 1.39
C MET A 343 0.14 -12.83 0.80
N ALA A 344 -0.62 -13.81 0.35
CA ALA A 344 -2.01 -13.59 -0.07
C ALA A 344 -2.88 -13.09 1.09
N LEU A 345 -2.71 -13.67 2.29
CA LEU A 345 -3.39 -13.20 3.51
C LEU A 345 -2.96 -11.76 3.89
N TYR A 346 -1.65 -11.49 3.84
CA TYR A 346 -1.11 -10.14 4.07
C TYR A 346 -1.75 -9.10 3.13
N MET A 347 -1.80 -9.40 1.83
CA MET A 347 -2.39 -8.51 0.82
C MET A 347 -3.90 -8.33 1.01
N ALA A 348 -4.62 -9.39 1.40
CA ALA A 348 -6.05 -9.30 1.69
C ALA A 348 -6.32 -8.41 2.91
N ILE A 349 -5.53 -8.53 3.97
CA ILE A 349 -5.62 -7.69 5.17
C ILE A 349 -5.30 -6.23 4.83
N PHE A 350 -4.23 -5.99 4.08
CA PHE A 350 -3.82 -4.64 3.69
C PHE A 350 -4.85 -3.97 2.77
N ALA A 351 -5.27 -4.65 1.69
CA ALA A 351 -6.23 -4.11 0.73
C ALA A 351 -7.64 -3.95 1.32
N GLY A 352 -8.02 -4.84 2.25
CA GLY A 352 -9.32 -4.80 2.92
C GLY A 352 -9.44 -3.73 4.01
N GLY A 353 -8.33 -3.16 4.46
CA GLY A 353 -8.32 -2.15 5.52
C GLY A 353 -9.04 -0.87 5.11
N THR A 354 -8.65 -0.26 4.00
CA THR A 354 -9.19 1.02 3.54
C THR A 354 -10.72 1.02 3.35
N PRO A 355 -11.36 0.04 2.69
CA PRO A 355 -12.82 0.01 2.54
C PRO A 355 -13.58 -0.03 3.87
N LEU A 356 -13.00 -0.64 4.90
CA LEU A 356 -13.59 -0.73 6.22
C LEU A 356 -13.32 0.53 7.04
N GLY A 357 -12.12 1.05 6.97
CA GLY A 357 -11.67 2.19 7.80
C GLY A 357 -12.12 3.55 7.28
N ALA A 358 -12.15 3.75 5.96
CA ALA A 358 -12.43 5.06 5.38
C ALA A 358 -13.81 5.63 5.78
N PRO A 359 -14.93 4.88 5.76
CA PRO A 359 -16.20 5.40 6.23
C PRO A 359 -16.18 5.78 7.72
N ILE A 360 -15.51 4.99 8.56
CA ILE A 360 -15.39 5.25 9.99
C ILE A 360 -14.58 6.51 10.25
N VAL A 361 -13.42 6.62 9.60
CA VAL A 361 -12.55 7.78 9.73
C VAL A 361 -13.20 9.04 9.17
N GLY A 362 -13.93 8.92 8.05
CA GLY A 362 -14.72 10.00 7.47
C GLY A 362 -15.84 10.46 8.41
N PHE A 363 -16.58 9.53 8.99
CA PHE A 363 -17.61 9.84 10.00
C PHE A 363 -17.02 10.58 11.20
N VAL A 364 -15.89 10.14 11.73
CA VAL A 364 -15.23 10.81 12.86
C VAL A 364 -14.76 12.21 12.46
N ALA A 365 -14.21 12.37 11.24
CA ALA A 365 -13.82 13.67 10.74
C ALA A 365 -15.01 14.63 10.62
N ASN A 366 -16.17 14.11 10.24
CA ASN A 366 -17.39 14.88 10.06
C ASN A 366 -18.03 15.31 11.41
N VAL A 367 -18.10 14.40 12.37
CA VAL A 367 -18.80 14.63 13.66
C VAL A 367 -17.90 15.38 14.66
N TRP A 368 -16.61 15.00 14.76
CA TRP A 368 -15.70 15.53 15.78
C TRP A 368 -14.61 16.43 15.20
N GLY A 369 -14.54 16.53 13.87
CA GLY A 369 -13.62 17.41 13.15
C GLY A 369 -12.36 16.70 12.65
N PRO A 370 -11.61 17.38 11.72
CA PRO A 370 -10.46 16.84 11.04
C PRO A 370 -9.34 16.31 11.95
N ARG A 371 -9.10 17.01 13.06
CA ARG A 371 -8.04 16.64 14.02
C ARG A 371 -8.30 15.30 14.69
N TRP A 372 -9.56 14.93 14.96
CA TRP A 372 -9.93 13.65 15.52
C TRP A 372 -9.77 12.49 14.54
N SER A 373 -9.93 12.74 13.24
CA SER A 373 -9.65 11.71 12.23
C SER A 373 -8.17 11.30 12.23
N LEU A 374 -7.26 12.28 12.37
CA LEU A 374 -5.83 12.02 12.60
C LEU A 374 -5.58 11.32 13.94
N GLY A 375 -6.40 11.61 14.97
CA GLY A 375 -6.38 10.91 16.25
C GLY A 375 -6.64 9.40 16.12
N ILE A 376 -7.56 8.99 15.24
CA ILE A 376 -7.75 7.56 14.93
C ILE A 376 -6.50 6.97 14.28
N GLY A 377 -5.90 7.67 13.33
CA GLY A 377 -4.62 7.26 12.72
C GLY A 377 -3.52 7.10 13.78
N ALA A 378 -3.43 8.05 14.71
CA ALA A 378 -2.50 8.02 15.84
C ALA A 378 -2.75 6.81 16.75
N ALA A 379 -3.99 6.61 17.16
CA ALA A 379 -4.39 5.48 18.00
C ALA A 379 -4.05 4.14 17.34
N SER A 380 -4.27 4.00 16.03
CA SER A 380 -3.94 2.79 15.30
C SER A 380 -2.45 2.47 15.32
N GLY A 381 -1.59 3.48 15.10
CA GLY A 381 -0.14 3.32 15.12
C GLY A 381 0.42 3.00 16.49
N ILE A 382 -0.06 3.70 17.53
CA ILE A 382 0.35 3.48 18.92
C ILE A 382 -0.14 2.13 19.42
N LEU A 383 -1.41 1.77 19.20
CA LEU A 383 -1.98 0.49 19.62
C LEU A 383 -1.23 -0.68 18.97
N ALA A 384 -0.94 -0.58 17.68
CA ALA A 384 -0.14 -1.58 16.96
C ALA A 384 1.26 -1.73 17.59
N ALA A 385 1.94 -0.62 17.92
CA ALA A 385 3.24 -0.66 18.57
C ALA A 385 3.15 -1.25 19.99
N VAL A 386 2.14 -0.88 20.78
CA VAL A 386 1.92 -1.41 22.13
C VAL A 386 1.68 -2.93 22.12
N ILE A 387 0.81 -3.42 21.23
CA ILE A 387 0.55 -4.86 21.06
C ILE A 387 1.87 -5.60 20.77
N ALA A 388 2.69 -5.06 19.87
CA ALA A 388 3.97 -5.68 19.52
C ALA A 388 4.98 -5.64 20.66
N VAL A 389 5.08 -4.54 21.44
CA VAL A 389 5.95 -4.41 22.61
C VAL A 389 5.51 -5.39 23.70
N VAL A 390 4.21 -5.47 24.01
CA VAL A 390 3.67 -6.42 25.00
C VAL A 390 3.98 -7.86 24.59
N TRP A 391 3.82 -8.20 23.33
CA TRP A 391 4.16 -9.51 22.82
C TRP A 391 5.67 -9.81 22.96
N LEU A 392 6.55 -8.86 22.58
CA LEU A 392 8.00 -9.00 22.74
C LEU A 392 8.42 -9.19 24.20
N ALA A 393 7.79 -8.42 25.10
CA ALA A 393 8.09 -8.52 26.54
C ALA A 393 7.69 -9.90 27.11
N ARG A 394 6.52 -10.42 26.70
CA ARG A 394 6.08 -11.78 27.08
C ARG A 394 6.99 -12.86 26.52
N ALA A 395 7.30 -12.79 25.24
CA ALA A 395 8.19 -13.76 24.58
C ALA A 395 9.59 -13.82 25.23
N ARG A 396 10.11 -12.66 25.67
CA ARG A 396 11.41 -12.62 26.42
C ARG A 396 11.30 -13.26 27.80
N ARG A 397 10.18 -13.06 28.50
CA ARG A 397 9.95 -13.68 29.82
C ARG A 397 9.86 -15.20 29.72
N ASP A 398 9.14 -15.72 28.70
CA ASP A 398 9.00 -17.17 28.50
C ASP A 398 10.35 -17.83 28.21
N VAL A 399 11.24 -17.17 27.45
CA VAL A 399 12.61 -17.65 27.22
C VAL A 399 13.46 -17.61 28.52
N SER A 400 13.36 -16.53 29.28
CA SER A 400 14.10 -16.41 30.57
C SER A 400 13.66 -17.45 31.58
N THR A 401 12.36 -17.72 31.70
CA THR A 401 11.86 -18.78 32.60
C THR A 401 12.25 -20.19 32.12
N ALA A 402 12.22 -20.45 30.82
CA ALA A 402 12.67 -21.72 30.25
C ALA A 402 14.19 -21.93 30.48
N THR A 403 15.00 -20.87 30.38
CA THR A 403 16.46 -20.97 30.64
C THR A 403 16.76 -21.15 32.11
N SER A 404 15.97 -20.55 33.01
CA SER A 404 16.15 -20.75 34.48
C SER A 404 15.64 -22.10 34.95
N SER A 405 14.79 -22.78 34.20
CA SER A 405 14.32 -24.15 34.51
C SER A 405 15.23 -25.26 33.98
N ILE A 406 16.22 -24.94 33.15
CA ILE A 406 17.34 -25.83 32.80
C ILE A 406 18.43 -25.66 33.86
N GLU A 407 18.11 -25.96 35.11
CA GLU A 407 19.16 -26.35 36.06
C GLU A 407 19.69 -27.70 35.60
N LEU A 408 20.94 -27.71 35.11
CA LEU A 408 21.67 -28.97 34.92
C LEU A 408 21.60 -29.73 36.24
N PRO A 409 21.19 -31.01 36.27
CA PRO A 409 21.20 -31.80 37.47
C PRO A 409 22.61 -31.69 38.10
N ARG A 410 22.69 -31.41 39.40
CA ARG A 410 23.98 -31.28 40.13
C ARG A 410 24.94 -32.46 39.88
N ASP A 411 24.36 -33.63 39.65
CA ASP A 411 25.09 -34.86 39.30
C ASP A 411 25.88 -34.77 37.98
N THR A 412 25.43 -34.00 36.99
CA THR A 412 26.15 -33.81 35.70
C THR A 412 27.33 -32.86 35.84
N VAL A 413 27.27 -31.89 36.76
CA VAL A 413 28.40 -30.98 37.05
C VAL A 413 29.46 -31.70 37.85
N GLU A 414 29.08 -32.56 38.82
CA GLU A 414 30.00 -33.39 39.59
C GLU A 414 30.72 -34.43 38.72
N LEU A 415 30.01 -35.10 37.80
CA LEU A 415 30.60 -36.05 36.86
C LEU A 415 31.61 -35.37 35.91
N ALA A 416 31.27 -34.20 35.38
CA ALA A 416 32.18 -33.43 34.51
C ALA A 416 33.42 -32.93 35.26
N THR A 417 33.27 -32.58 36.54
CA THR A 417 34.40 -32.16 37.40
C THR A 417 35.31 -33.35 37.77
N GLN A 418 34.73 -34.54 37.97
CA GLN A 418 35.52 -35.77 38.18
C GLN A 418 36.28 -36.22 36.93
N GLU A 419 35.69 -36.16 35.75
CA GLU A 419 36.39 -36.47 34.49
C GLU A 419 37.55 -35.53 34.21
N ILE A 420 37.40 -34.23 34.46
CA ILE A 420 38.48 -33.24 34.30
C ILE A 420 39.60 -33.50 35.30
N ALA A 421 39.29 -33.90 36.55
CA ALA A 421 40.28 -34.25 37.56
C ALA A 421 41.06 -35.53 37.19
N ILE A 422 40.39 -36.53 36.59
CA ILE A 422 41.03 -37.79 36.15
C ILE A 422 41.98 -37.53 34.97
N VAL A 423 41.56 -36.69 34.00
CA VAL A 423 42.42 -36.34 32.85
C VAL A 423 43.63 -35.50 33.27
N GLY A 424 43.48 -34.61 34.25
CA GLY A 424 44.59 -33.84 34.84
C GLY A 424 45.60 -34.71 35.60
N ALA A 425 45.13 -35.74 36.30
CA ALA A 425 46.01 -36.66 37.07
C ALA A 425 46.76 -37.65 36.17
N THR A 426 46.23 -37.95 34.96
CA THR A 426 46.94 -38.84 34.00
C THR A 426 48.02 -38.07 33.22
N ALA A 427 47.84 -36.75 32.99
CA ALA A 427 48.84 -35.93 32.30
C ALA A 427 50.13 -35.65 33.14
N THR A 428 50.02 -35.73 34.44
CA THR A 428 51.20 -35.55 35.38
C THR A 428 52.01 -36.81 35.65
N ARG A 429 51.59 -37.98 35.11
CA ARG A 429 52.38 -39.26 35.27
C ARG A 429 53.20 -39.63 34.04
N THR A 430 53.19 -38.84 33.00
CA THR A 430 53.94 -39.08 31.73
C THR A 430 54.98 -38.00 31.44
N SER A 431 55.42 -37.22 32.41
CA SER A 431 56.55 -36.29 32.30
C SER A 431 57.75 -36.79 33.13
#